data_38d1c438b266d46cedb084293b782257
#
_entry.id   38d1c438b266d46cedb084293b782257
#
_cell.length_a   1.000
_cell.length_b   1.000
_cell.length_c   1.000
_cell.angle_alpha   90.00
_cell.angle_beta   90.00
_cell.angle_gamma   90.00
#
_symmetry.space_group_name_H-M   'P 1'
#
loop_
_entity.id
_entity.type
_entity.pdbx_description
1 polymer ?
#
loop_
_entity_poly.entity_id
_entity_poly.type
_entity_poly.pdbx_seq_one_letter_code
_entity_poly.pdbx_strand_id
1 'polypeptide(L)'
;MSKLIHPDVHFVFPVNKGPKSSDDKPTSESYLKYWRELAIADPYFTEADLQKAIGIESKNGLIAVAEAKSIISKLSLSSVADGYKAVIFYLPEKMNQETANRLLKMVEEPPQKTLFLFITHAPEKVLQTIFSRCQSIRVLPLTKEEARRVAELKPEADTEELTTFMDLFSDLLYAVTSRDL
;
A
#
# COMPACT_ATOMS: atom_id res chain seq x y z
N MET A 1 -17.58 -0.55 3.17
CA MET A 1 -16.23 -1.08 2.76
C MET A 1 -15.57 -1.98 3.82
N SER A 2 -16.34 -2.76 4.55
CA SER A 2 -15.84 -3.54 5.72
C SER A 2 -14.79 -4.62 5.43
N LYS A 3 -14.28 -4.77 4.21
CA LYS A 3 -13.36 -5.88 3.85
C LYS A 3 -12.12 -5.44 3.06
N LEU A 4 -11.83 -4.15 2.93
CA LEU A 4 -10.73 -3.61 2.11
C LEU A 4 -10.72 -4.20 0.69
N ILE A 5 -11.91 -4.41 0.10
CA ILE A 5 -12.10 -4.98 -1.23
C ILE A 5 -12.71 -3.91 -2.12
N HIS A 6 -11.92 -3.43 -3.09
CA HIS A 6 -12.38 -2.55 -4.15
C HIS A 6 -11.66 -2.92 -5.44
N PRO A 7 -12.36 -3.03 -6.58
CA PRO A 7 -11.73 -3.47 -7.84
C PRO A 7 -10.66 -2.51 -8.36
N ASP A 8 -10.79 -1.21 -8.05
CA ASP A 8 -9.89 -0.16 -8.51
C ASP A 8 -8.84 0.25 -7.45
N VAL A 9 -8.73 -0.48 -6.32
CA VAL A 9 -7.71 -0.25 -5.28
C VAL A 9 -6.78 -1.45 -5.20
N HIS A 10 -5.50 -1.22 -5.46
CA HIS A 10 -4.46 -2.25 -5.49
C HIS A 10 -3.45 -2.01 -4.38
N PHE A 11 -3.20 -3.02 -3.57
CA PHE A 11 -2.21 -2.98 -2.51
C PHE A 11 -0.94 -3.71 -2.94
N VAL A 12 0.19 -3.07 -2.73
CA VAL A 12 1.53 -3.59 -3.03
C VAL A 12 2.34 -3.57 -1.75
N PHE A 13 2.91 -4.71 -1.38
CA PHE A 13 3.71 -4.89 -0.19
C PHE A 13 4.83 -5.91 -0.44
N PRO A 14 5.89 -5.91 0.39
CA PRO A 14 7.00 -6.84 0.21
C PRO A 14 6.56 -8.28 0.42
N VAL A 15 6.89 -9.15 -0.55
CA VAL A 15 6.58 -10.59 -0.50
C VAL A 15 7.81 -11.42 -0.85
N ASN A 16 7.76 -12.70 -0.52
CA ASN A 16 8.72 -13.71 -0.95
C ASN A 16 8.00 -15.06 -1.09
N LYS A 17 8.63 -16.04 -1.73
CA LYS A 17 8.07 -17.39 -1.83
C LYS A 17 7.96 -18.01 -0.43
N GLY A 18 6.74 -18.32 -0.02
CA GLY A 18 6.38 -18.88 1.28
C GLY A 18 5.37 -20.01 1.15
N PRO A 19 5.05 -20.69 2.23
CA PRO A 19 4.14 -21.85 2.23
C PRO A 19 2.69 -21.50 1.91
N LYS A 20 2.31 -20.22 2.01
CA LYS A 20 0.94 -19.74 1.75
C LYS A 20 0.68 -19.34 0.31
N SER A 21 1.66 -19.50 -0.58
CA SER A 21 1.50 -19.28 -2.02
C SER A 21 2.14 -20.42 -2.82
N SER A 22 1.42 -20.89 -3.83
CA SER A 22 1.92 -21.86 -4.82
C SER A 22 2.69 -21.20 -5.97
N ASP A 23 2.69 -19.87 -6.06
CA ASP A 23 3.29 -19.15 -7.16
C ASP A 23 4.82 -19.20 -7.10
N ASP A 24 5.45 -19.44 -8.25
CA ASP A 24 6.92 -19.41 -8.35
C ASP A 24 7.48 -17.98 -8.18
N LYS A 25 6.73 -16.99 -8.62
CA LYS A 25 7.06 -15.57 -8.51
C LYS A 25 5.88 -14.85 -7.87
N PRO A 26 5.69 -14.98 -6.54
CA PRO A 26 4.55 -14.40 -5.87
C PRO A 26 4.56 -12.89 -5.96
N THR A 27 3.36 -12.33 -6.01
CA THR A 27 3.09 -10.91 -5.91
C THR A 27 2.24 -10.63 -4.67
N SER A 28 1.98 -9.38 -4.37
CA SER A 28 1.07 -8.99 -3.28
C SER A 28 -0.31 -9.62 -3.43
N GLU A 29 -0.78 -9.85 -4.66
CA GLU A 29 -2.05 -10.54 -4.93
C GLU A 29 -2.09 -11.95 -4.37
N SER A 30 -0.97 -12.68 -4.43
CA SER A 30 -0.85 -14.06 -3.92
C SER A 30 -1.10 -14.14 -2.40
N TYR A 31 -0.94 -13.03 -1.69
CA TYR A 31 -1.07 -12.94 -0.24
C TYR A 31 -2.14 -11.95 0.22
N LEU A 32 -2.89 -11.35 -0.69
CA LEU A 32 -3.81 -10.25 -0.41
C LEU A 32 -4.88 -10.62 0.63
N LYS A 33 -5.32 -11.88 0.67
CA LYS A 33 -6.25 -12.38 1.68
C LYS A 33 -5.67 -12.21 3.10
N TYR A 34 -4.46 -12.65 3.31
CA TYR A 34 -3.79 -12.61 4.63
C TYR A 34 -3.47 -11.18 5.05
N TRP A 35 -3.06 -10.35 4.07
CA TRP A 35 -2.82 -8.92 4.31
C TRP A 35 -4.11 -8.21 4.75
N ARG A 36 -5.24 -8.48 4.11
CA ARG A 36 -6.54 -7.89 4.48
C ARG A 36 -6.99 -8.32 5.87
N GLU A 37 -6.86 -9.61 6.20
CA GLU A 37 -7.17 -10.14 7.51
C GLU A 37 -6.34 -9.45 8.60
N LEU A 38 -5.04 -9.25 8.35
CA LEU A 38 -4.14 -8.54 9.25
C LEU A 38 -4.53 -7.05 9.39
N ALA A 39 -4.71 -6.34 8.27
CA ALA A 39 -5.00 -4.91 8.28
C ALA A 39 -6.37 -4.57 8.91
N ILE A 40 -7.33 -5.51 8.86
CA ILE A 40 -8.63 -5.35 9.54
C ILE A 40 -8.49 -5.64 11.04
N ALA A 41 -7.69 -6.64 11.42
CA ALA A 41 -7.50 -7.01 12.82
C ALA A 41 -6.63 -6.02 13.57
N ASP A 42 -5.59 -5.48 12.92
CA ASP A 42 -4.69 -4.50 13.48
C ASP A 42 -4.21 -3.53 12.38
N PRO A 43 -4.81 -2.34 12.27
CA PRO A 43 -4.39 -1.34 11.28
C PRO A 43 -2.98 -0.77 11.52
N TYR A 44 -2.39 -1.02 12.68
CA TYR A 44 -1.04 -0.56 13.07
C TYR A 44 0.03 -1.65 12.95
N PHE A 45 -0.27 -2.73 12.21
CA PHE A 45 0.65 -3.85 12.02
C PHE A 45 2.03 -3.40 11.51
N THR A 46 3.06 -4.10 11.96
CA THR A 46 4.46 -3.87 11.56
C THR A 46 4.85 -4.74 10.36
N GLU A 47 6.07 -4.50 9.81
CA GLU A 47 6.64 -5.40 8.79
C GLU A 47 6.76 -6.83 9.30
N ALA A 48 7.12 -7.02 10.58
CA ALA A 48 7.24 -8.34 11.18
C ALA A 48 5.89 -9.07 11.25
N ASP A 49 4.82 -8.35 11.60
CA ASP A 49 3.47 -8.90 11.63
C ASP A 49 3.00 -9.31 10.22
N LEU A 50 3.31 -8.49 9.21
CA LEU A 50 3.06 -8.82 7.81
C LEU A 50 3.79 -10.11 7.41
N GLN A 51 5.10 -10.20 7.67
CA GLN A 51 5.91 -11.38 7.34
C GLN A 51 5.35 -12.64 7.99
N LYS A 52 4.92 -12.55 9.25
CA LYS A 52 4.26 -13.63 9.98
C LYS A 52 2.92 -13.98 9.35
N ALA A 53 2.09 -13.00 9.04
CA ALA A 53 0.78 -13.23 8.45
C ALA A 53 0.86 -13.95 7.09
N ILE A 54 1.89 -13.65 6.27
CA ILE A 54 2.10 -14.30 4.98
C ILE A 54 3.05 -15.52 5.03
N GLY A 55 3.66 -15.82 6.19
CA GLY A 55 4.50 -17.00 6.41
C GLY A 55 5.88 -16.92 5.80
N ILE A 56 6.53 -15.74 5.88
CA ILE A 56 7.90 -15.51 5.35
C ILE A 56 8.86 -14.95 6.40
N GLU A 57 8.64 -15.22 7.69
CA GLU A 57 9.43 -14.65 8.81
C GLU A 57 10.94 -14.90 8.68
N SER A 58 11.32 -16.01 8.06
CA SER A 58 12.73 -16.37 7.82
C SER A 58 13.32 -15.78 6.55
N LYS A 59 12.57 -14.96 5.80
CA LYS A 59 12.96 -14.41 4.49
C LYS A 59 12.71 -12.92 4.43
N ASN A 60 13.59 -12.20 3.75
CA ASN A 60 13.35 -10.80 3.45
C ASN A 60 12.27 -10.66 2.37
N GLY A 61 11.21 -9.92 2.67
CA GLY A 61 10.22 -9.52 1.68
C GLY A 61 10.83 -8.52 0.68
N LEU A 62 10.40 -8.61 -0.57
CA LEU A 62 10.84 -7.74 -1.66
C LEU A 62 9.65 -7.37 -2.55
N ILE A 63 9.61 -6.13 -3.03
CA ILE A 63 8.73 -5.72 -4.12
C ILE A 63 9.49 -5.96 -5.42
N ALA A 64 9.23 -7.10 -6.06
CA ALA A 64 9.98 -7.58 -7.21
C ALA A 64 9.35 -7.17 -8.54
N VAL A 65 10.06 -7.40 -9.64
CA VAL A 65 9.64 -7.05 -11.01
C VAL A 65 8.28 -7.64 -11.40
N ALA A 66 7.93 -8.81 -10.86
CA ALA A 66 6.61 -9.42 -11.09
C ALA A 66 5.47 -8.50 -10.63
N GLU A 67 5.68 -7.78 -9.52
CA GLU A 67 4.72 -6.80 -8.99
C GLU A 67 4.51 -5.64 -9.97
N ALA A 68 5.60 -5.03 -10.48
CA ALA A 68 5.51 -3.94 -11.45
C ALA A 68 4.72 -4.37 -12.70
N LYS A 69 4.97 -5.58 -13.22
CA LYS A 69 4.23 -6.12 -14.38
C LYS A 69 2.74 -6.30 -14.07
N SER A 70 2.41 -6.82 -12.89
CA SER A 70 1.02 -6.99 -12.43
C SER A 70 0.30 -5.64 -12.38
N ILE A 71 0.91 -4.64 -11.74
CA ILE A 71 0.32 -3.30 -11.59
C ILE A 71 0.15 -2.61 -12.95
N ILE A 72 1.16 -2.64 -13.81
CA ILE A 72 1.07 -2.06 -15.17
C ILE A 72 -0.09 -2.68 -15.94
N SER A 73 -0.25 -4.00 -15.89
CA SER A 73 -1.36 -4.71 -16.54
C SER A 73 -2.71 -4.28 -15.99
N LYS A 74 -2.86 -4.19 -14.66
CA LYS A 74 -4.11 -3.77 -13.99
C LYS A 74 -4.49 -2.31 -14.34
N LEU A 75 -3.51 -1.42 -14.35
CA LEU A 75 -3.75 -0.02 -14.66
C LEU A 75 -4.06 0.25 -16.14
N SER A 76 -3.69 -0.67 -17.05
CA SER A 76 -4.05 -0.57 -18.46
C SER A 76 -5.54 -0.87 -18.74
N LEU A 77 -6.23 -1.52 -17.79
CA LEU A 77 -7.66 -1.77 -17.89
C LEU A 77 -8.45 -0.52 -17.50
N SER A 78 -9.67 -0.36 -18.00
CA SER A 78 -10.58 0.70 -17.57
C SER A 78 -10.96 0.54 -16.10
N SER A 79 -11.27 1.65 -15.41
CA SER A 79 -11.84 1.59 -14.05
C SER A 79 -13.21 0.89 -14.09
N VAL A 80 -13.45 0.05 -13.09
CA VAL A 80 -14.73 -0.69 -12.97
C VAL A 80 -15.83 0.23 -12.45
N ALA A 81 -15.48 1.18 -11.58
CA ALA A 81 -16.43 2.09 -10.93
C ALA A 81 -16.50 3.49 -11.57
N ASP A 82 -15.92 3.68 -12.75
CA ASP A 82 -15.82 4.99 -13.44
C ASP A 82 -15.11 6.09 -12.60
N GLY A 83 -14.46 5.68 -11.53
CA GLY A 83 -13.79 6.53 -10.55
C GLY A 83 -12.27 6.55 -10.72
N TYR A 84 -11.60 6.89 -9.62
CA TYR A 84 -10.14 6.83 -9.53
C TYR A 84 -9.67 5.41 -9.27
N LYS A 85 -8.51 5.06 -9.86
CA LYS A 85 -7.73 3.88 -9.48
C LYS A 85 -6.69 4.31 -8.46
N ALA A 86 -6.44 3.49 -7.45
CA ALA A 86 -5.39 3.74 -6.47
C ALA A 86 -4.44 2.55 -6.38
N VAL A 87 -3.14 2.83 -6.36
CA VAL A 87 -2.11 1.84 -6.07
C VAL A 87 -1.38 2.28 -4.81
N ILE A 88 -1.49 1.49 -3.77
CA ILE A 88 -0.95 1.77 -2.44
C ILE A 88 0.26 0.86 -2.23
N PHE A 89 1.45 1.44 -2.21
CA PHE A 89 2.71 0.76 -1.92
C PHE A 89 3.02 0.88 -0.42
N TYR A 90 3.06 -0.23 0.27
CA TYR A 90 3.55 -0.33 1.64
C TYR A 90 5.01 -0.78 1.63
N LEU A 91 5.90 -0.03 2.31
CA LEU A 91 7.35 -0.24 2.36
C LEU A 91 8.02 -0.18 0.96
N PRO A 92 7.89 0.92 0.20
CA PRO A 92 8.50 1.07 -1.12
C PRO A 92 10.03 0.98 -1.10
N GLU A 93 10.68 1.18 0.03
CA GLU A 93 12.11 0.98 0.24
C GLU A 93 12.55 -0.49 0.06
N LYS A 94 11.61 -1.43 0.05
CA LYS A 94 11.84 -2.84 -0.29
C LYS A 94 11.76 -3.13 -1.79
N MET A 95 11.57 -2.09 -2.61
CA MET A 95 11.56 -2.23 -4.06
C MET A 95 12.99 -2.30 -4.59
N ASN A 96 13.26 -3.25 -5.49
CA ASN A 96 14.53 -3.29 -6.18
C ASN A 96 14.58 -2.28 -7.34
N GLN A 97 15.80 -1.94 -7.79
CA GLN A 97 16.03 -0.95 -8.84
C GLN A 97 15.31 -1.28 -10.16
N GLU A 98 15.26 -2.55 -10.54
CA GLU A 98 14.61 -2.97 -11.79
C GLU A 98 13.10 -2.76 -11.72
N THR A 99 12.47 -3.06 -10.57
CA THR A 99 11.05 -2.82 -10.33
C THR A 99 10.73 -1.33 -10.41
N ALA A 100 11.52 -0.50 -9.71
CA ALA A 100 11.37 0.95 -9.73
C ALA A 100 11.46 1.48 -11.16
N ASN A 101 12.50 1.11 -11.90
CA ASN A 101 12.70 1.57 -13.28
C ASN A 101 11.52 1.23 -14.20
N ARG A 102 10.86 0.09 -13.99
CA ARG A 102 9.65 -0.28 -14.75
C ARG A 102 8.44 0.59 -14.41
N LEU A 103 8.36 1.09 -13.19
CA LEU A 103 7.25 1.93 -12.73
C LEU A 103 7.45 3.42 -13.04
N LEU A 104 8.69 3.88 -13.30
CA LEU A 104 9.02 5.30 -13.46
C LEU A 104 8.08 6.03 -14.40
N LYS A 105 7.84 5.48 -15.60
CA LYS A 105 6.98 6.12 -16.59
C LYS A 105 5.55 6.31 -16.08
N MET A 106 5.02 5.34 -15.34
CA MET A 106 3.66 5.41 -14.79
C MET A 106 3.55 6.33 -13.57
N VAL A 107 4.65 6.49 -12.83
CA VAL A 107 4.70 7.42 -11.70
C VAL A 107 4.88 8.86 -12.18
N GLU A 108 5.65 9.07 -13.27
CA GLU A 108 5.82 10.38 -13.91
C GLU A 108 4.55 10.87 -14.61
N GLU A 109 3.95 9.98 -15.39
CA GLU A 109 2.77 10.26 -16.21
C GLU A 109 1.69 9.21 -15.90
N PRO A 110 1.02 9.32 -14.76
CA PRO A 110 0.01 8.35 -14.38
C PRO A 110 -1.16 8.38 -15.36
N PRO A 111 -1.77 7.21 -15.66
CA PRO A 111 -3.00 7.17 -16.41
C PRO A 111 -4.06 8.06 -15.77
N GLN A 112 -4.98 8.61 -16.59
CA GLN A 112 -6.04 9.47 -16.08
C GLN A 112 -6.76 8.81 -14.90
N LYS A 113 -7.10 9.61 -13.89
CA LYS A 113 -7.77 9.17 -12.66
C LYS A 113 -6.99 8.05 -11.95
N THR A 114 -5.65 8.09 -11.96
CA THR A 114 -4.82 7.10 -11.25
C THR A 114 -3.97 7.80 -10.20
N LEU A 115 -3.97 7.24 -8.99
CA LEU A 115 -3.22 7.72 -7.85
C LEU A 115 -2.21 6.66 -7.40
N PHE A 116 -0.97 7.08 -7.14
CA PHE A 116 0.05 6.29 -6.49
C PHE A 116 0.31 6.82 -5.09
N LEU A 117 0.19 5.95 -4.09
CA LEU A 117 0.53 6.23 -2.69
C LEU A 117 1.70 5.35 -2.28
N PHE A 118 2.75 5.97 -1.76
CA PHE A 118 3.92 5.29 -1.23
C PHE A 118 4.00 5.55 0.27
N ILE A 119 3.81 4.51 1.09
CA ILE A 119 3.80 4.58 2.56
C ILE A 119 5.11 3.99 3.06
N THR A 120 5.94 4.82 3.68
CA THR A 120 7.25 4.42 4.20
C THR A 120 7.51 4.96 5.60
N HIS A 121 8.27 4.20 6.39
CA HIS A 121 8.85 4.64 7.67
C HIS A 121 10.31 5.07 7.53
N ALA A 122 10.91 4.88 6.35
CA ALA A 122 12.30 5.15 6.06
C ALA A 122 12.47 5.86 4.70
N PRO A 123 11.98 7.11 4.57
CA PRO A 123 11.98 7.83 3.30
C PRO A 123 13.37 7.97 2.69
N GLU A 124 14.42 8.02 3.51
CA GLU A 124 15.82 8.06 3.07
C GLU A 124 16.30 6.78 2.37
N LYS A 125 15.57 5.65 2.52
CA LYS A 125 15.85 4.37 1.87
C LYS A 125 15.05 4.15 0.60
N VAL A 126 14.03 4.98 0.35
CA VAL A 126 13.27 4.91 -0.89
C VAL A 126 14.17 5.33 -2.05
N LEU A 127 14.12 4.57 -3.14
CA LEU A 127 14.92 4.87 -4.33
C LEU A 127 14.65 6.29 -4.80
N GLN A 128 15.74 7.07 -4.96
CA GLN A 128 15.68 8.49 -5.33
C GLN A 128 14.89 8.72 -6.63
N THR A 129 14.92 7.76 -7.55
CA THR A 129 14.17 7.81 -8.80
C THR A 129 12.65 7.82 -8.62
N ILE A 130 12.15 7.15 -7.57
CA ILE A 130 10.73 7.20 -7.18
C ILE A 130 10.47 8.45 -6.35
N PHE A 131 11.30 8.66 -5.30
CA PHE A 131 11.09 9.74 -4.34
C PHE A 131 11.01 11.13 -5.00
N SER A 132 11.88 11.40 -5.99
CA SER A 132 11.94 12.70 -6.69
C SER A 132 10.69 13.02 -7.53
N ARG A 133 9.84 12.02 -7.79
CA ARG A 133 8.59 12.15 -8.57
C ARG A 133 7.35 12.18 -7.69
N CYS A 134 7.52 12.05 -6.40
CA CYS A 134 6.43 12.06 -5.44
C CYS A 134 6.37 13.40 -4.69
N GLN A 135 5.16 13.81 -4.34
CA GLN A 135 4.96 14.82 -3.33
C GLN A 135 5.08 14.13 -1.96
N SER A 136 6.02 14.60 -1.14
CA SER A 136 6.21 14.05 0.20
C SER A 136 5.26 14.71 1.19
N ILE A 137 4.50 13.88 1.90
CA ILE A 137 3.65 14.29 3.02
C ILE A 137 4.20 13.63 4.27
N ARG A 138 4.58 14.43 5.25
CA ARG A 138 5.07 13.93 6.53
C ARG A 138 3.91 13.76 7.51
N VAL A 139 3.63 12.52 7.87
CA VAL A 139 2.72 12.20 8.96
C VAL A 139 3.49 12.25 10.28
N LEU A 140 3.02 13.05 11.23
CA LEU A 140 3.67 13.15 12.54
C LEU A 140 3.40 11.89 13.37
N PRO A 141 4.37 11.45 14.20
CA PRO A 141 4.14 10.35 15.11
C PRO A 141 3.06 10.73 16.13
N LEU A 142 2.28 9.74 16.54
CA LEU A 142 1.29 9.90 17.60
C LEU A 142 1.96 10.37 18.91
N THR A 143 1.30 11.24 19.62
CA THR A 143 1.66 11.57 21.01
C THR A 143 1.45 10.34 21.90
N LYS A 144 2.06 10.34 23.10
CA LYS A 144 1.86 9.24 24.06
C LYS A 144 0.39 9.04 24.45
N GLU A 145 -0.38 10.13 24.49
CA GLU A 145 -1.81 10.10 24.81
C GLU A 145 -2.64 9.53 23.65
N GLU A 146 -2.36 9.96 22.43
CA GLU A 146 -2.99 9.41 21.24
C GLU A 146 -2.65 7.93 21.06
N ALA A 147 -1.38 7.54 21.27
CA ALA A 147 -0.98 6.13 21.21
C ALA A 147 -1.69 5.27 22.27
N ARG A 148 -1.94 5.83 23.49
CA ARG A 148 -2.75 5.15 24.51
C ARG A 148 -4.20 4.99 24.07
N ARG A 149 -4.82 6.03 23.53
CA ARG A 149 -6.20 5.94 23.01
C ARG A 149 -6.31 4.89 21.91
N VAL A 150 -5.35 4.87 20.99
CA VAL A 150 -5.29 3.85 19.93
C VAL A 150 -5.15 2.45 20.51
N ALA A 151 -4.31 2.24 21.53
CA ALA A 151 -4.16 0.95 22.19
C ALA A 151 -5.39 0.51 23.00
N GLU A 152 -6.22 1.48 23.44
CA GLU A 152 -7.49 1.26 24.14
C GLU A 152 -8.66 1.02 23.16
N LEU A 153 -8.52 1.41 21.89
CA LEU A 153 -9.47 1.08 20.83
C LEU A 153 -9.36 -0.41 20.53
N LYS A 154 -10.23 -1.19 21.15
CA LYS A 154 -10.34 -2.63 20.86
C LYS A 154 -10.75 -2.84 19.38
N PRO A 155 -10.37 -3.95 18.76
CA PRO A 155 -10.74 -4.28 17.37
C PRO A 155 -12.26 -4.43 17.13
N GLU A 156 -13.07 -4.28 18.14
CA GLU A 156 -14.53 -4.20 18.08
C GLU A 156 -15.06 -2.76 17.90
N ALA A 157 -14.17 -1.77 17.80
CA ALA A 157 -14.56 -0.40 17.54
C ALA A 157 -15.24 -0.28 16.17
N ASP A 158 -16.39 0.33 16.23
CA ASP A 158 -17.44 0.44 15.25
C ASP A 158 -16.96 0.85 13.84
N THR A 159 -17.63 0.30 12.85
CA THR A 159 -17.45 0.57 11.41
C THR A 159 -17.53 2.06 11.05
N GLU A 160 -18.12 2.91 11.87
CA GLU A 160 -18.18 4.36 11.66
C GLU A 160 -16.80 5.05 11.84
N GLU A 161 -15.96 4.65 12.80
CA GLU A 161 -14.64 5.25 13.00
C GLU A 161 -13.65 4.88 11.89
N LEU A 162 -13.73 3.65 11.39
CA LEU A 162 -12.97 3.23 10.19
C LEU A 162 -13.45 3.97 8.94
N THR A 163 -14.75 4.28 8.84
CA THR A 163 -15.31 5.08 7.76
C THR A 163 -14.78 6.51 7.85
N THR A 164 -14.73 7.11 9.03
CA THR A 164 -14.18 8.45 9.27
C THR A 164 -12.69 8.51 8.94
N PHE A 165 -11.90 7.48 9.27
CA PHE A 165 -10.50 7.38 8.87
C PHE A 165 -10.34 7.25 7.34
N MET A 166 -11.19 6.47 6.69
CA MET A 166 -11.20 6.33 5.23
C MET A 166 -11.69 7.61 4.54
N ASP A 167 -12.60 8.36 5.15
CA ASP A 167 -13.06 9.66 4.65
C ASP A 167 -11.96 10.73 4.80
N LEU A 168 -11.27 10.79 5.95
CA LEU A 168 -10.07 11.60 6.16
C LEU A 168 -8.94 11.24 5.19
N PHE A 169 -8.77 9.95 4.91
CA PHE A 169 -7.81 9.46 3.94
C PHE A 169 -8.23 9.79 2.51
N SER A 170 -9.54 9.79 2.22
CA SER A 170 -10.11 10.24 0.95
C SER A 170 -9.90 11.74 0.74
N ASP A 171 -10.08 12.56 1.78
CA ASP A 171 -9.82 14.01 1.73
C ASP A 171 -8.33 14.32 1.59
N LEU A 172 -7.46 13.53 2.24
CA LEU A 172 -6.00 13.61 2.07
C LEU A 172 -5.56 13.19 0.66
N LEU A 173 -6.22 12.20 0.08
CA LEU A 173 -6.03 11.76 -1.30
C LEU A 173 -6.40 12.85 -2.30
N TYR A 174 -7.47 13.60 -2.04
CA TYR A 174 -7.87 14.74 -2.87
C TYR A 174 -6.83 15.87 -2.84
N ALA A 175 -6.21 16.11 -1.69
CA ALA A 175 -5.15 17.11 -1.55
C ALA A 175 -3.85 16.76 -2.30
N VAL A 176 -3.58 15.48 -2.53
CA VAL A 176 -2.38 15.00 -3.26
C VAL A 176 -2.58 14.99 -4.78
N THR A 177 -3.82 14.82 -5.25
CA THR A 177 -4.14 14.76 -6.69
C THR A 177 -4.39 16.11 -7.34
N SER A 178 -4.64 17.17 -6.58
CA SER A 178 -4.91 18.52 -7.12
C SER A 178 -3.63 19.27 -7.49
N ARG A 179 -2.71 18.65 -8.24
CA ARG A 179 -1.70 19.36 -9.03
C ARG A 179 -2.17 19.57 -10.47
N ASP A 180 -3.32 20.21 -10.61
CA ASP A 180 -3.61 21.05 -11.74
C ASP A 180 -3.25 22.48 -11.32
N LEU A 181 -2.00 22.82 -11.48
CA LEU A 181 -1.49 24.19 -11.54
C LEU A 181 -0.33 24.22 -12.52
#